data_7f20103d6b076e6c40bb5d4557cb7aa9
#
_entry.id   7f20103d6b076e6c40bb5d4557cb7aa9
#
_cell.length_a   1.000
_cell.length_b   1.000
_cell.length_c   1.000
_cell.angle_alpha   90.00
_cell.angle_beta   90.00
_cell.angle_gamma   90.00
#
_symmetry.space_group_name_H-M   'P 1'
#
loop_
_entity.id
_entity.type
_entity.pdbx_description
1 polymer ?
#
loop_
_entity_poly.entity_id
_entity_poly.type
_entity_poly.pdbx_seq_one_letter_code
_entity_poly.pdbx_strand_id
1 'polypeptide(L)'
;MKGAHEYSSRLIWDGNTGDGTATYAGYGRQYHIVVAGKPDITGSADPAFRGDAAKLNPEDLFVASLSSCHMLSYLALCSLKGIRVVAYEDDAKGTMTVDADGGGRFVEVVLHPTVTITDSGHVALALELHDLAHAQCFIASSCSIPIRHKPVVQIK
;
A
#
# COMPACT_ATOMS: atom_id res chain seq x y z
N MET A 1 9.27 25.30 -8.18
CA MET A 1 8.93 23.87 -8.13
C MET A 1 10.17 23.11 -7.72
N LYS A 2 10.15 22.33 -6.64
CA LYS A 2 11.17 21.33 -6.36
C LYS A 2 11.08 20.31 -7.49
N GLY A 3 12.22 19.83 -8.00
CA GLY A 3 12.33 19.05 -9.23
C GLY A 3 11.39 17.82 -9.31
N ALA A 4 11.14 17.34 -10.53
CA ALA A 4 10.41 16.10 -10.77
C ALA A 4 11.24 14.89 -10.28
N HIS A 5 10.57 13.91 -9.70
CA HIS A 5 11.15 12.61 -9.35
C HIS A 5 10.56 11.56 -10.30
N GLU A 6 11.41 10.77 -10.93
CA GLU A 6 11.00 9.72 -11.85
C GLU A 6 11.14 8.36 -11.19
N TYR A 7 10.16 7.49 -11.42
CA TYR A 7 10.13 6.11 -10.94
C TYR A 7 9.89 5.19 -12.13
N SER A 8 10.60 4.07 -12.18
CA SER A 8 10.45 3.07 -13.24
C SER A 8 10.47 1.67 -12.66
N SER A 9 9.70 0.79 -13.27
CA SER A 9 9.72 -0.64 -13.01
C SER A 9 9.56 -1.40 -14.33
N ARG A 10 10.10 -2.61 -14.38
CA ARG A 10 9.88 -3.55 -15.47
C ARG A 10 9.04 -4.72 -14.94
N LEU A 11 7.93 -5.02 -15.62
CA LEU A 11 7.10 -6.17 -15.32
C LEU A 11 7.37 -7.27 -16.33
N ILE A 12 7.55 -8.51 -15.86
CA ILE A 12 7.78 -9.69 -16.68
C ILE A 12 6.76 -10.76 -16.29
N TRP A 13 6.02 -11.25 -17.27
CA TRP A 13 5.07 -12.34 -17.08
C TRP A 13 5.77 -13.69 -17.21
N ASP A 14 5.59 -14.54 -16.20
CA ASP A 14 6.23 -15.87 -16.10
C ASP A 14 5.23 -17.01 -16.29
N GLY A 15 3.98 -16.71 -16.62
CA GLY A 15 2.89 -17.68 -16.64
C GLY A 15 2.70 -18.42 -17.96
N ASN A 16 3.61 -18.30 -18.94
CA ASN A 16 3.49 -19.03 -20.20
C ASN A 16 3.83 -20.51 -20.00
N THR A 17 2.87 -21.39 -20.28
CA THR A 17 3.01 -22.86 -20.15
C THR A 17 3.28 -23.54 -21.50
N GLY A 18 3.49 -22.77 -22.58
CA GLY A 18 3.78 -23.26 -23.93
C GLY A 18 2.87 -22.66 -25.00
N ASP A 19 1.54 -22.61 -24.75
CA ASP A 19 0.55 -22.09 -25.69
C ASP A 19 0.14 -20.63 -25.41
N GLY A 20 0.87 -19.94 -24.55
CA GLY A 20 0.55 -18.55 -24.16
C GLY A 20 -0.85 -18.43 -23.58
N THR A 21 -1.61 -17.46 -24.05
CA THR A 21 -2.99 -17.18 -23.60
C THR A 21 -4.07 -17.83 -24.48
N ALA A 22 -3.78 -18.98 -25.09
CA ALA A 22 -4.72 -19.66 -25.99
C ALA A 22 -6.08 -19.95 -25.35
N THR A 23 -6.11 -20.27 -24.05
CA THR A 23 -7.34 -20.37 -23.26
C THR A 23 -7.18 -19.65 -21.92
N TYR A 24 -8.27 -19.15 -21.35
CA TYR A 24 -8.25 -18.48 -20.06
C TYR A 24 -7.71 -19.37 -18.92
N ALA A 25 -7.91 -20.67 -19.00
CA ALA A 25 -7.43 -21.66 -18.04
C ALA A 25 -5.99 -22.12 -18.30
N GLY A 26 -5.47 -21.90 -19.51
CA GLY A 26 -4.23 -22.51 -20.00
C GLY A 26 -2.94 -21.78 -19.65
N TYR A 27 -2.99 -20.65 -18.91
CA TYR A 27 -1.80 -19.89 -18.55
C TYR A 27 -1.77 -19.51 -17.08
N GLY A 28 -0.57 -19.38 -16.54
CA GLY A 28 -0.33 -18.89 -15.18
C GLY A 28 -0.41 -17.36 -15.11
N ARG A 29 -0.69 -16.84 -13.91
CA ARG A 29 -0.78 -15.41 -13.60
C ARG A 29 0.47 -14.88 -12.90
N GLN A 30 1.52 -15.69 -12.82
CA GLN A 30 2.76 -15.32 -12.16
C GLN A 30 3.49 -14.24 -12.97
N TYR A 31 4.05 -13.32 -12.23
CA TYR A 31 4.91 -12.26 -12.77
C TYR A 31 5.99 -11.89 -11.75
N HIS A 32 6.99 -11.17 -12.20
CA HIS A 32 7.89 -10.46 -11.30
C HIS A 32 8.10 -9.02 -11.74
N ILE A 33 8.31 -8.17 -10.74
CA ILE A 33 8.58 -6.75 -10.89
C ILE A 33 10.06 -6.53 -10.61
N VAL A 34 10.75 -5.91 -11.55
CA VAL A 34 12.15 -5.56 -11.44
C VAL A 34 12.29 -4.05 -11.31
N VAL A 35 12.93 -3.61 -10.25
CA VAL A 35 13.34 -2.22 -10.05
C VAL A 35 14.85 -2.19 -9.89
N ALA A 36 15.54 -1.41 -10.71
CA ALA A 36 17.00 -1.37 -10.72
C ALA A 36 17.59 -1.15 -9.32
N GLY A 37 18.51 -2.03 -8.91
CA GLY A 37 19.18 -1.97 -7.61
C GLY A 37 18.34 -2.43 -6.40
N LYS A 38 17.18 -3.06 -6.62
CA LYS A 38 16.31 -3.60 -5.56
C LYS A 38 16.03 -5.08 -5.78
N PRO A 39 15.69 -5.84 -4.73
CA PRO A 39 15.21 -7.21 -4.88
C PRO A 39 13.94 -7.27 -5.73
N ASP A 40 13.82 -8.32 -6.54
CA ASP A 40 12.62 -8.56 -7.34
C ASP A 40 11.43 -8.90 -6.44
N ILE A 41 10.25 -8.42 -6.84
CA ILE A 41 8.98 -8.76 -6.21
C ILE A 41 8.26 -9.75 -7.11
N THR A 42 7.97 -10.95 -6.59
CA THR A 42 7.14 -11.93 -7.30
C THR A 42 5.67 -11.74 -6.93
N GLY A 43 4.81 -11.80 -7.93
CA GLY A 43 3.38 -11.62 -7.75
C GLY A 43 2.53 -12.57 -8.61
N SER A 44 1.25 -12.53 -8.38
CA SER A 44 0.23 -13.23 -9.17
C SER A 44 -1.08 -12.40 -9.15
N ALA A 45 -2.14 -12.91 -9.78
CA ALA A 45 -3.47 -12.36 -9.61
C ALA A 45 -4.09 -12.81 -8.27
N ASP A 46 -5.18 -12.17 -7.87
CA ASP A 46 -6.04 -12.68 -6.79
C ASP A 46 -6.56 -14.10 -7.12
N PRO A 47 -6.74 -14.99 -6.14
CA PRO A 47 -7.31 -16.33 -6.36
C PRO A 47 -8.66 -16.34 -7.09
N ALA A 48 -9.50 -15.31 -6.89
CA ALA A 48 -10.76 -15.17 -7.63
C ALA A 48 -10.55 -15.04 -9.15
N PHE A 49 -9.36 -14.58 -9.57
CA PHE A 49 -8.93 -14.45 -10.96
C PHE A 49 -7.90 -15.53 -11.37
N ARG A 50 -7.93 -16.70 -10.70
CA ARG A 50 -7.04 -17.85 -10.91
C ARG A 50 -5.57 -17.58 -10.56
N GLY A 51 -5.32 -16.66 -9.64
CA GLY A 51 -4.00 -16.38 -9.12
C GLY A 51 -3.52 -17.37 -8.06
N ASP A 52 -2.31 -17.17 -7.61
CA ASP A 52 -1.65 -17.95 -6.56
C ASP A 52 -1.78 -17.18 -5.23
N ALA A 53 -2.54 -17.73 -4.28
CA ALA A 53 -2.77 -17.15 -2.96
C ALA A 53 -1.49 -16.97 -2.11
N ALA A 54 -0.39 -17.64 -2.47
CA ALA A 54 0.88 -17.51 -1.77
C ALA A 54 1.73 -16.32 -2.26
N LYS A 55 1.24 -15.57 -3.26
CA LYS A 55 1.94 -14.43 -3.86
C LYS A 55 1.14 -13.16 -3.69
N LEU A 56 1.87 -12.04 -3.63
CA LEU A 56 1.23 -10.71 -3.65
C LEU A 56 0.48 -10.49 -4.97
N ASN A 57 -0.71 -9.91 -4.88
CA ASN A 57 -1.46 -9.45 -6.04
C ASN A 57 -1.38 -7.92 -6.18
N PRO A 58 -1.83 -7.32 -7.29
CA PRO A 58 -1.80 -5.87 -7.48
C PRO A 58 -2.60 -5.11 -6.41
N GLU A 59 -3.67 -5.69 -5.90
CA GLU A 59 -4.53 -5.12 -4.87
C GLU A 59 -3.80 -5.04 -3.53
N ASP A 60 -3.05 -6.08 -3.15
CA ASP A 60 -2.16 -6.06 -1.98
C ASP A 60 -1.09 -4.97 -2.10
N LEU A 61 -0.47 -4.86 -3.27
CA LEU A 61 0.56 -3.85 -3.54
C LEU A 61 -0.01 -2.44 -3.45
N PHE A 62 -1.24 -2.23 -3.93
CA PHE A 62 -1.92 -0.93 -3.84
C PHE A 62 -2.19 -0.53 -2.39
N VAL A 63 -2.76 -1.42 -1.57
CA VAL A 63 -3.03 -1.17 -0.15
C VAL A 63 -1.72 -0.96 0.62
N ALA A 64 -0.70 -1.80 0.37
CA ALA A 64 0.60 -1.68 1.01
C ALA A 64 1.32 -0.36 0.65
N SER A 65 1.16 0.12 -0.59
CA SER A 65 1.75 1.40 -1.00
C SER A 65 1.15 2.59 -0.25
N LEU A 66 -0.17 2.58 -0.03
CA LEU A 66 -0.87 3.60 0.75
C LEU A 66 -0.44 3.59 2.21
N SER A 67 -0.42 2.42 2.83
CA SER A 67 -0.01 2.23 4.22
C SER A 67 1.43 2.69 4.46
N SER A 68 2.37 2.22 3.64
CA SER A 68 3.79 2.58 3.77
C SER A 68 4.05 4.07 3.51
N CYS A 69 3.37 4.68 2.54
CA CYS A 69 3.50 6.11 2.27
C CYS A 69 3.00 6.96 3.45
N HIS A 70 1.84 6.60 4.02
CA HIS A 70 1.31 7.25 5.21
C HIS A 70 2.25 7.13 6.41
N MET A 71 2.75 5.92 6.69
CA MET A 71 3.72 5.66 7.76
C MET A 71 4.96 6.56 7.62
N LEU A 72 5.58 6.59 6.45
CA LEU A 72 6.81 7.36 6.23
C LEU A 72 6.58 8.87 6.41
N SER A 73 5.45 9.40 5.91
CA SER A 73 5.06 10.79 6.12
C SER A 73 4.83 11.09 7.61
N TYR A 74 4.13 10.21 8.32
CA TYR A 74 3.84 10.34 9.74
C TYR A 74 5.11 10.33 10.60
N LEU A 75 6.00 9.36 10.38
CA LEU A 75 7.26 9.26 11.12
C LEU A 75 8.14 10.50 10.93
N ALA A 76 8.20 11.04 9.71
CA ALA A 76 8.92 12.28 9.44
C ALA A 76 8.32 13.46 10.22
N LEU A 77 7.00 13.61 10.23
CA LEU A 77 6.30 14.67 10.97
C LEU A 77 6.51 14.54 12.48
N CYS A 78 6.40 13.33 13.03
CA CYS A 78 6.69 13.08 14.45
C CYS A 78 8.12 13.49 14.82
N SER A 79 9.09 13.10 14.02
CA SER A 79 10.50 13.47 14.22
C SER A 79 10.70 14.99 14.23
N LEU A 80 10.11 15.70 13.26
CA LEU A 80 10.18 17.17 13.17
C LEU A 80 9.48 17.88 14.34
N LYS A 81 8.51 17.24 14.98
CA LYS A 81 7.78 17.74 16.15
C LYS A 81 8.36 17.28 17.48
N GLY A 82 9.49 16.54 17.47
CA GLY A 82 10.13 16.04 18.68
C GLY A 82 9.41 14.86 19.33
N ILE A 83 8.47 14.23 18.65
CA ILE A 83 7.76 13.03 19.11
C ILE A 83 8.61 11.79 18.79
N ARG A 84 8.97 11.04 19.84
CA ARG A 84 9.73 9.80 19.70
C ARG A 84 8.77 8.61 19.51
N VAL A 85 8.62 8.17 18.27
CA VAL A 85 7.93 6.92 17.93
C VAL A 85 8.91 5.75 18.08
N VAL A 86 8.48 4.68 18.74
CA VAL A 86 9.31 3.49 19.00
C VAL A 86 8.73 2.22 18.36
N ALA A 87 7.46 2.24 17.96
CA ALA A 87 6.82 1.20 17.15
C ALA A 87 5.70 1.80 16.31
N TYR A 88 5.47 1.21 15.15
CA TYR A 88 4.38 1.52 14.24
C TYR A 88 3.94 0.24 13.52
N GLU A 89 2.66 -0.05 13.57
CA GLU A 89 2.01 -1.15 12.86
C GLU A 89 0.76 -0.59 12.19
N ASP A 90 0.35 -1.18 11.06
CA ASP A 90 -0.87 -0.77 10.37
C ASP A 90 -1.56 -1.98 9.73
N ASP A 91 -2.76 -2.28 10.21
CA ASP A 91 -3.65 -3.29 9.64
C ASP A 91 -4.56 -2.65 8.58
N ALA A 92 -3.95 -2.18 7.50
CA ALA A 92 -4.63 -1.52 6.39
C ALA A 92 -5.61 -2.44 5.68
N LYS A 93 -6.79 -1.93 5.34
CA LYS A 93 -7.85 -2.68 4.66
C LYS A 93 -8.39 -1.92 3.46
N GLY A 94 -8.31 -2.52 2.27
CA GLY A 94 -8.96 -2.07 1.06
C GLY A 94 -10.25 -2.83 0.78
N THR A 95 -11.27 -2.13 0.29
CA THR A 95 -12.52 -2.75 -0.18
C THR A 95 -12.68 -2.47 -1.66
N MET A 96 -12.85 -3.53 -2.44
CA MET A 96 -13.05 -3.47 -3.89
C MET A 96 -14.41 -4.04 -4.26
N THR A 97 -15.05 -3.47 -5.27
CA THR A 97 -16.24 -4.06 -5.93
C THR A 97 -15.86 -4.53 -7.31
N VAL A 98 -16.48 -5.63 -7.73
CA VAL A 98 -16.35 -6.18 -9.08
C VAL A 98 -17.71 -6.07 -9.76
N ASP A 99 -17.73 -5.51 -10.95
CA ASP A 99 -18.94 -5.30 -11.74
C ASP A 99 -19.28 -6.58 -12.53
N ALA A 100 -20.52 -6.69 -13.00
CA ALA A 100 -21.01 -7.88 -13.71
C ALA A 100 -20.30 -8.13 -15.06
N ASP A 101 -19.69 -7.12 -15.65
CA ASP A 101 -18.90 -7.19 -16.89
C ASP A 101 -17.43 -7.56 -16.66
N GLY A 102 -17.04 -7.81 -15.39
CA GLY A 102 -15.66 -8.16 -14.99
C GLY A 102 -14.75 -6.97 -14.72
N GLY A 103 -15.27 -5.73 -14.84
CA GLY A 103 -14.58 -4.54 -14.32
C GLY A 103 -14.65 -4.45 -12.80
N GLY A 104 -14.01 -3.44 -12.22
CA GLY A 104 -14.06 -3.22 -10.77
C GLY A 104 -13.17 -2.07 -10.33
N ARG A 105 -13.33 -1.68 -9.07
CA ARG A 105 -12.51 -0.64 -8.46
C ARG A 105 -12.52 -0.72 -6.95
N PHE A 106 -11.48 -0.21 -6.33
CA PHE A 106 -11.56 0.09 -4.91
C PHE A 106 -12.63 1.14 -4.62
N VAL A 107 -13.39 0.92 -3.57
CA VAL A 107 -14.41 1.88 -3.09
C VAL A 107 -13.89 2.68 -1.90
N GLU A 108 -12.98 2.11 -1.11
CA GLU A 108 -12.22 2.80 -0.06
C GLU A 108 -10.99 1.99 0.36
N VAL A 109 -10.04 2.68 1.01
CA VAL A 109 -8.99 2.07 1.83
C VAL A 109 -9.03 2.70 3.22
N VAL A 110 -8.97 1.89 4.27
CA VAL A 110 -8.91 2.34 5.66
C VAL A 110 -7.62 1.85 6.29
N LEU A 111 -6.79 2.78 6.74
CA LEU A 111 -5.58 2.52 7.51
C LEU A 111 -5.93 2.43 9.00
N HIS A 112 -5.31 1.51 9.73
CA HIS A 112 -5.52 1.33 11.18
C HIS A 112 -4.17 1.38 11.91
N PRO A 113 -3.44 2.50 11.83
CA PRO A 113 -2.12 2.60 12.45
C PRO A 113 -2.22 2.51 13.97
N THR A 114 -1.38 1.66 14.56
CA THR A 114 -1.11 1.60 15.99
C THR A 114 0.31 2.09 16.22
N VAL A 115 0.44 3.18 16.95
CA VAL A 115 1.71 3.89 17.16
C VAL A 115 2.08 3.88 18.63
N THR A 116 3.31 3.50 18.95
CA THR A 116 3.84 3.57 20.32
C THR A 116 4.83 4.73 20.43
N ILE A 117 4.55 5.65 21.34
CA ILE A 117 5.42 6.81 21.66
C ILE A 117 5.92 6.74 23.10
N THR A 118 6.96 7.52 23.42
CA THR A 118 7.59 7.49 24.76
C THR A 118 7.09 8.56 25.73
N ASP A 119 6.35 9.56 25.25
CA ASP A 119 5.89 10.70 26.07
C ASP A 119 4.37 10.87 25.97
N SER A 120 3.70 10.68 27.09
CA SER A 120 2.25 10.81 27.19
C SER A 120 1.74 12.24 26.94
N GLY A 121 2.57 13.25 27.15
CA GLY A 121 2.24 14.64 26.83
C GLY A 121 2.05 14.92 25.33
N HIS A 122 2.50 14.01 24.48
CA HIS A 122 2.41 14.16 23.02
C HIS A 122 1.28 13.35 22.37
N VAL A 123 0.43 12.65 23.12
CA VAL A 123 -0.62 11.78 22.55
C VAL A 123 -1.57 12.55 21.62
N ALA A 124 -2.06 13.70 22.05
CA ALA A 124 -2.98 14.52 21.26
C ALA A 124 -2.34 14.97 19.95
N LEU A 125 -1.12 15.52 20.02
CA LEU A 125 -0.39 15.94 18.83
C LEU A 125 -0.06 14.76 17.91
N ALA A 126 0.32 13.60 18.47
CA ALA A 126 0.60 12.40 17.69
C ALA A 126 -0.64 11.92 16.90
N LEU A 127 -1.84 12.05 17.48
CA LEU A 127 -3.10 11.76 16.77
C LEU A 127 -3.37 12.77 15.65
N GLU A 128 -3.22 14.07 15.91
CA GLU A 128 -3.43 15.13 14.91
C GLU A 128 -2.47 15.01 13.71
N LEU A 129 -1.25 14.55 13.93
CA LEU A 129 -0.26 14.40 12.86
C LEU A 129 -0.65 13.36 11.80
N HIS A 130 -1.59 12.46 12.07
CA HIS A 130 -2.12 11.54 11.05
C HIS A 130 -2.90 12.28 9.96
N ASP A 131 -3.66 13.33 10.29
CA ASP A 131 -4.35 14.15 9.29
C ASP A 131 -3.35 14.85 8.37
N LEU A 132 -2.29 15.40 8.94
CA LEU A 132 -1.23 16.06 8.16
C LEU A 132 -0.45 15.04 7.31
N ALA A 133 -0.15 13.86 7.86
CA ALA A 133 0.51 12.78 7.13
C ALA A 133 -0.33 12.32 5.93
N HIS A 134 -1.65 12.21 6.12
CA HIS A 134 -2.58 11.90 5.04
C HIS A 134 -2.55 12.95 3.93
N ALA A 135 -2.61 14.23 4.28
CA ALA A 135 -2.56 15.34 3.33
C ALA A 135 -1.22 15.41 2.56
N GLN A 136 -0.13 14.93 3.15
CA GLN A 136 1.21 14.90 2.54
C GLN A 136 1.57 13.55 1.90
N CYS A 137 0.72 12.54 1.98
CA CYS A 137 0.94 11.24 1.38
C CYS A 137 0.78 11.32 -0.14
N PHE A 138 1.87 11.20 -0.88
CA PHE A 138 1.87 11.31 -2.35
C PHE A 138 0.98 10.26 -3.01
N ILE A 139 0.96 9.03 -2.49
CA ILE A 139 0.14 7.96 -3.04
C ILE A 139 -1.35 8.25 -2.81
N ALA A 140 -1.74 8.63 -1.58
CA ALA A 140 -3.12 8.99 -1.30
C ALA A 140 -3.59 10.20 -2.13
N SER A 141 -2.75 11.22 -2.28
CA SER A 141 -3.03 12.41 -3.12
C SER A 141 -3.15 12.08 -4.61
N SER A 142 -2.67 10.93 -5.06
CA SER A 142 -2.76 10.44 -6.44
C SER A 142 -3.98 9.55 -6.68
N CYS A 143 -4.79 9.29 -5.65
CA CYS A 143 -5.98 8.43 -5.74
C CYS A 143 -7.26 9.27 -5.76
N SER A 144 -8.28 8.77 -6.47
CA SER A 144 -9.62 9.38 -6.51
C SER A 144 -10.63 8.72 -5.56
N ILE A 145 -10.22 7.64 -4.86
CA ILE A 145 -11.05 6.93 -3.89
C ILE A 145 -10.83 7.49 -2.48
N PRO A 146 -11.80 7.35 -1.57
CA PRO A 146 -11.61 7.69 -0.16
C PRO A 146 -10.51 6.86 0.48
N ILE A 147 -9.50 7.54 1.04
CA ILE A 147 -8.47 6.94 1.90
C ILE A 147 -8.69 7.50 3.30
N ARG A 148 -8.99 6.63 4.25
CA ARG A 148 -9.29 7.01 5.65
C ARG A 148 -8.23 6.41 6.57
N HIS A 149 -8.12 6.97 7.77
CA HIS A 149 -7.29 6.41 8.83
C HIS A 149 -8.03 6.42 10.18
N LYS A 150 -7.75 5.42 11.02
CA LYS A 150 -8.30 5.24 12.38
C LYS A 150 -7.13 4.93 13.32
N PRO A 151 -6.31 5.95 13.65
CA PRO A 151 -5.10 5.73 14.42
C PRO A 151 -5.38 5.46 15.90
N VAL A 152 -4.48 4.67 16.51
CA VAL A 152 -4.37 4.47 17.96
C VAL A 152 -2.96 4.83 18.38
N VAL A 153 -2.83 5.64 19.44
CA VAL A 153 -1.54 6.00 20.04
C VAL A 153 -1.43 5.37 21.42
N GLN A 154 -0.33 4.64 21.63
CA GLN A 154 -0.01 3.95 22.88
C GLN A 154 1.29 4.54 23.49
N ILE A 155 1.43 4.37 24.80
CA ILE A 155 2.63 4.75 25.53
C ILE A 155 3.44 3.48 25.85
N LYS A 156 4.76 3.59 25.66
CA LYS A 156 5.70 2.51 25.98
C LYS A 156 5.83 2.35 27.49
#